data_b2e94bfbeff4654ee8f2e733f2ebe60b
#
_entry.id   b2e94bfbeff4654ee8f2e733f2ebe60b
#
_cell.length_a   1.000
_cell.length_b   1.000
_cell.length_c   1.000
_cell.angle_alpha   90.00
_cell.angle_beta   90.00
_cell.angle_gamma   90.00
#
_symmetry.space_group_name_H-M   'P 1'
#
loop_
_entity.id
_entity.type
_entity.pdbx_description
1 polymer ?
#
loop_
_entity_poly.entity_id
_entity_poly.type
_entity_poly.pdbx_seq_one_letter_code
_entity_poly.pdbx_strand_id
1 'polypeptide(L)'
;MTLALHITNATEARGTRGRSRSPGRLPVAISLSLLVLAGMGWAAFAPIELASREELFEIPHGTWARRMAGEKVEILPNTIRLTLGINDVLLLRNADEVPQAFGPALVMPGQSFRLPFATASTYSFACTAHASGQLTVIVEPAPARGWETLRWRLLRLSQTAWQRA
;
A
#
# COMPACT_ATOMS: atom_id res chain seq x y z
N MET A 1 98.62 17.79 -18.46
CA MET A 1 97.35 18.52 -18.68
C MET A 1 96.26 17.51 -18.59
N THR A 2 95.66 17.40 -17.41
CA THR A 2 94.73 16.31 -17.11
C THR A 2 93.32 16.95 -16.87
N LEU A 3 92.39 16.64 -17.75
CA LEU A 3 91.00 17.11 -17.66
C LEU A 3 90.16 16.11 -16.92
N ALA A 4 89.69 16.45 -15.76
CA ALA A 4 88.79 15.62 -14.96
C ALA A 4 87.33 15.88 -15.36
N LEU A 5 86.67 14.83 -15.77
CA LEU A 5 85.24 14.85 -16.14
C LEU A 5 84.45 14.46 -14.91
N HIS A 6 83.68 15.42 -14.38
CA HIS A 6 82.72 15.20 -13.31
C HIS A 6 81.41 14.68 -13.89
N ILE A 7 81.05 13.45 -13.59
CA ILE A 7 79.73 12.90 -13.91
C ILE A 7 78.82 13.05 -12.68
N THR A 8 77.80 13.94 -12.77
CA THR A 8 76.79 14.12 -11.76
C THR A 8 75.63 13.13 -12.02
N ASN A 9 75.53 12.12 -11.16
CA ASN A 9 74.39 11.22 -11.16
C ASN A 9 73.18 11.93 -10.56
N ALA A 10 72.20 12.25 -11.40
CA ALA A 10 70.87 12.67 -10.96
C ALA A 10 70.03 11.42 -10.60
N THR A 11 69.88 11.17 -9.34
CA THR A 11 68.96 10.13 -8.81
C THR A 11 67.52 10.62 -8.96
N GLU A 12 66.81 10.07 -9.91
CA GLU A 12 65.42 10.32 -10.16
C GLU A 12 64.59 9.63 -9.07
N ALA A 13 64.08 10.38 -8.10
CA ALA A 13 63.17 9.91 -7.07
C ALA A 13 61.80 9.67 -7.69
N ARG A 14 61.52 8.41 -8.05
CA ARG A 14 60.19 7.94 -8.50
C ARG A 14 59.20 7.99 -7.32
N GLY A 15 58.48 9.11 -7.23
CA GLY A 15 57.40 9.30 -6.26
C GLY A 15 56.26 8.28 -6.51
N THR A 16 56.22 7.24 -5.70
CA THR A 16 55.06 6.36 -5.60
C THR A 16 53.89 7.16 -5.00
N ARG A 17 52.99 7.59 -5.87
CA ARG A 17 51.66 8.15 -5.43
C ARG A 17 50.93 7.04 -4.69
N GLY A 18 51.05 7.03 -3.38
CA GLY A 18 50.23 6.25 -2.50
C GLY A 18 48.77 6.63 -2.71
N ARG A 19 48.02 5.74 -3.34
CA ARG A 19 46.55 5.86 -3.48
C ARG A 19 45.97 5.75 -2.07
N SER A 20 45.70 6.88 -1.43
CA SER A 20 45.02 6.91 -0.14
C SER A 20 43.63 6.32 -0.34
N ARG A 21 43.47 5.05 -0.02
CA ARG A 21 42.19 4.41 0.15
C ARG A 21 41.58 5.02 1.41
N SER A 22 40.56 5.86 1.27
CA SER A 22 39.79 6.37 2.40
C SER A 22 39.08 5.17 3.07
N PRO A 23 39.48 4.78 4.30
CA PRO A 23 38.99 3.53 4.91
C PRO A 23 37.61 3.66 5.57
N GLY A 24 36.93 4.79 5.38
CA GLY A 24 35.70 5.08 6.15
C GLY A 24 34.37 4.80 5.45
N ARG A 25 34.32 4.63 4.12
CA ARG A 25 33.04 4.53 3.40
C ARG A 25 32.53 3.10 3.20
N LEU A 26 33.42 2.14 3.08
CA LEU A 26 33.09 0.72 2.90
C LEU A 26 32.35 0.09 4.10
N PRO A 27 32.82 0.25 5.36
CA PRO A 27 32.14 -0.36 6.50
C PRO A 27 30.76 0.27 6.75
N VAL A 28 30.59 1.58 6.50
CA VAL A 28 29.28 2.27 6.63
C VAL A 28 28.30 1.76 5.59
N ALA A 29 28.71 1.58 4.35
CA ALA A 29 27.84 1.05 3.29
C ALA A 29 27.39 -0.40 3.57
N ILE A 30 28.31 -1.24 4.06
CA ILE A 30 28.01 -2.63 4.45
C ILE A 30 27.02 -2.65 5.64
N SER A 31 27.25 -1.83 6.65
CA SER A 31 26.35 -1.74 7.82
C SER A 31 24.96 -1.27 7.41
N LEU A 32 24.86 -0.28 6.53
CA LEU A 32 23.58 0.22 6.01
C LEU A 32 22.83 -0.86 5.20
N SER A 33 23.55 -1.59 4.35
CA SER A 33 22.99 -2.69 3.58
C SER A 33 22.46 -3.83 4.47
N LEU A 34 23.19 -4.18 5.53
CA LEU A 34 22.77 -5.19 6.49
C LEU A 34 21.51 -4.75 7.26
N LEU A 35 21.43 -3.49 7.65
CA LEU A 35 20.24 -2.93 8.31
C LEU A 35 19.01 -2.95 7.39
N VAL A 36 19.18 -2.60 6.12
CA VAL A 36 18.11 -2.66 5.13
C VAL A 36 17.63 -4.09 4.91
N LEU A 37 18.56 -5.04 4.75
CA LEU A 37 18.21 -6.46 4.60
C LEU A 37 17.53 -7.04 5.85
N ALA A 38 17.99 -6.69 7.03
CA ALA A 38 17.37 -7.08 8.28
C ALA A 38 15.95 -6.48 8.42
N GLY A 39 15.78 -5.21 8.05
CA GLY A 39 14.49 -4.54 8.02
C GLY A 39 13.51 -5.17 7.01
N MET A 40 13.98 -5.52 5.83
CA MET A 40 13.17 -6.23 4.83
C MET A 40 12.80 -7.64 5.29
N GLY A 41 13.74 -8.38 5.89
CA GLY A 41 13.47 -9.69 6.48
C GLY A 41 12.42 -9.59 7.60
N TRP A 42 12.59 -8.66 8.52
CA TRP A 42 11.59 -8.40 9.55
C TRP A 42 10.22 -8.06 8.95
N ALA A 43 10.16 -7.16 7.96
CA ALA A 43 8.92 -6.76 7.32
C ALA A 43 8.23 -7.91 6.57
N ALA A 44 8.98 -8.90 6.07
CA ALA A 44 8.42 -10.07 5.41
C ALA A 44 7.82 -11.09 6.39
N PHE A 45 8.43 -11.27 7.57
CA PHE A 45 8.07 -12.32 8.52
C PHE A 45 7.32 -11.81 9.76
N ALA A 46 7.35 -10.49 10.03
CA ALA A 46 6.59 -9.93 11.14
C ALA A 46 5.10 -10.28 11.01
N PRO A 47 4.45 -10.74 12.07
CA PRO A 47 3.06 -11.10 12.05
C PRO A 47 2.20 -9.91 11.60
N ILE A 48 1.22 -10.18 10.75
CA ILE A 48 0.14 -9.24 10.48
C ILE A 48 -0.86 -9.47 11.60
N GLU A 49 -1.21 -8.42 12.33
CA GLU A 49 -2.32 -8.49 13.29
C GLU A 49 -3.61 -8.68 12.48
N LEU A 50 -4.13 -9.89 12.52
CA LEU A 50 -5.42 -10.24 11.95
C LEU A 50 -6.50 -9.78 12.94
N ALA A 51 -6.89 -8.52 12.83
CA ALA A 51 -8.00 -7.94 13.56
C ALA A 51 -9.00 -7.44 12.52
N SER A 52 -10.11 -8.16 12.35
CA SER A 52 -11.20 -7.76 11.46
C SER A 52 -11.57 -6.31 11.68
N ARG A 53 -11.42 -5.48 10.66
CA ARG A 53 -11.75 -4.06 10.68
C ARG A 53 -12.92 -3.78 9.76
N GLU A 54 -13.68 -2.79 10.15
CA GLU A 54 -14.78 -2.29 9.35
C GLU A 54 -14.25 -1.32 8.28
N GLU A 55 -14.67 -1.53 7.04
CA GLU A 55 -14.47 -0.58 5.95
C GLU A 55 -15.78 0.17 5.74
N LEU A 56 -15.77 1.47 6.05
CA LEU A 56 -16.95 2.31 5.98
C LEU A 56 -17.17 2.83 4.56
N PHE A 57 -18.35 2.59 4.04
CA PHE A 57 -18.87 3.18 2.82
C PHE A 57 -20.14 3.97 3.17
N GLU A 58 -20.15 5.26 2.83
CA GLU A 58 -21.26 6.14 3.13
C GLU A 58 -21.99 6.51 1.84
N ILE A 59 -23.31 6.42 1.87
CA ILE A 59 -24.19 6.97 0.85
C ILE A 59 -24.54 8.39 1.30
N PRO A 60 -24.00 9.44 0.63
CA PRO A 60 -24.19 10.82 1.07
C PRO A 60 -25.63 11.29 0.95
N HIS A 61 -25.98 12.26 1.79
CA HIS A 61 -27.26 12.98 1.71
C HIS A 61 -27.48 13.61 0.32
N GLY A 62 -28.71 13.57 -0.16
CA GLY A 62 -29.10 14.13 -1.46
C GLY A 62 -28.72 13.28 -2.68
N THR A 63 -28.18 12.08 -2.46
CA THR A 63 -27.84 11.13 -3.53
C THR A 63 -29.04 10.80 -4.40
N TRP A 64 -30.16 10.49 -3.80
CA TRP A 64 -31.40 10.17 -4.52
C TRP A 64 -31.90 11.35 -5.34
N ALA A 65 -31.93 12.55 -4.75
CA ALA A 65 -32.38 13.77 -5.42
C ALA A 65 -31.54 14.05 -6.68
N ARG A 66 -30.23 13.92 -6.59
CA ARG A 66 -29.32 14.11 -7.72
C ARG A 66 -29.55 13.07 -8.83
N ARG A 67 -29.77 11.82 -8.45
CA ARG A 67 -30.10 10.74 -9.42
C ARG A 67 -31.43 10.98 -10.11
N MET A 68 -32.45 11.43 -9.37
CA MET A 68 -33.74 11.79 -9.96
C MET A 68 -33.66 13.00 -10.89
N ALA A 69 -32.69 13.89 -10.66
CA ALA A 69 -32.37 14.99 -11.57
C ALA A 69 -31.59 14.53 -12.83
N GLY A 70 -31.30 13.21 -12.97
CA GLY A 70 -30.60 12.65 -14.11
C GLY A 70 -29.08 12.66 -14.00
N GLU A 71 -28.52 13.02 -12.84
CA GLU A 71 -27.08 12.97 -12.62
C GLU A 71 -26.61 11.51 -12.47
N LYS A 72 -25.57 11.16 -13.19
CA LYS A 72 -24.84 9.89 -13.01
C LYS A 72 -23.89 10.00 -11.83
N VAL A 73 -24.43 9.93 -10.63
CA VAL A 73 -23.60 10.03 -9.41
C VAL A 73 -23.07 8.65 -9.08
N GLU A 74 -21.76 8.45 -9.24
CA GLU A 74 -21.05 7.28 -8.72
C GLU A 74 -20.57 7.59 -7.30
N ILE A 75 -21.24 7.05 -6.30
CA ILE A 75 -20.98 7.30 -4.88
C ILE A 75 -20.09 6.20 -4.31
N LEU A 76 -20.31 4.98 -4.79
CA LEU A 76 -19.57 3.78 -4.38
C LEU A 76 -18.70 3.32 -5.53
N PRO A 77 -17.51 2.82 -5.27
CA PRO A 77 -16.69 2.21 -6.32
C PRO A 77 -17.38 0.96 -6.87
N ASN A 78 -17.25 0.72 -8.18
CA ASN A 78 -17.85 -0.45 -8.84
C ASN A 78 -17.41 -1.78 -8.22
N THR A 79 -16.21 -1.78 -7.64
CA THR A 79 -15.62 -2.95 -7.00
C THR A 79 -14.98 -2.55 -5.68
N ILE A 80 -15.43 -3.17 -4.61
CA ILE A 80 -14.83 -3.06 -3.28
C ILE A 80 -13.90 -4.25 -3.08
N ARG A 81 -12.67 -3.99 -2.61
CA ARG A 81 -11.69 -5.03 -2.28
C ARG A 81 -11.47 -5.08 -0.79
N LEU A 82 -11.75 -6.23 -0.21
CA LEU A 82 -11.55 -6.53 1.20
C LEU A 82 -10.51 -7.64 1.34
N THR A 83 -9.91 -7.76 2.53
CA THR A 83 -8.91 -8.79 2.84
C THR A 83 -9.29 -9.48 4.14
N LEU A 84 -9.45 -10.80 4.12
CA LEU A 84 -9.83 -11.60 5.29
C LEU A 84 -8.90 -11.34 6.49
N GLY A 85 -9.49 -11.14 7.67
CA GLY A 85 -8.78 -10.92 8.92
C GLY A 85 -8.11 -9.56 9.04
N ILE A 86 -8.25 -8.66 8.05
CA ILE A 86 -7.65 -7.33 8.07
C ILE A 86 -8.72 -6.24 7.95
N ASN A 87 -9.49 -6.25 6.87
CA ASN A 87 -10.62 -5.37 6.61
C ASN A 87 -11.72 -6.19 5.90
N ASP A 88 -12.27 -7.14 6.60
CA ASP A 88 -13.22 -8.13 6.09
C ASP A 88 -14.66 -7.83 6.47
N VAL A 89 -14.92 -6.67 7.01
CA VAL A 89 -16.26 -6.23 7.39
C VAL A 89 -16.65 -5.00 6.58
N LEU A 90 -17.63 -5.14 5.71
CA LEU A 90 -18.24 -4.02 5.01
C LEU A 90 -19.24 -3.34 5.95
N LEU A 91 -19.06 -2.03 6.19
CA LEU A 91 -20.01 -1.19 6.90
C LEU A 91 -20.60 -0.17 5.91
N LEU A 92 -21.86 -0.35 5.56
CA LEU A 92 -22.59 0.58 4.69
C LEU A 92 -23.47 1.49 5.54
N ARG A 93 -23.23 2.81 5.47
CA ARG A 93 -24.04 3.82 6.14
C ARG A 93 -24.90 4.56 5.12
N ASN A 94 -26.20 4.64 5.39
CA ASN A 94 -27.11 5.43 4.58
C ASN A 94 -27.32 6.81 5.25
N ALA A 95 -26.67 7.85 4.73
CA ALA A 95 -26.89 9.23 5.14
C ALA A 95 -27.88 9.96 4.22
N ASP A 96 -28.46 9.26 3.23
CA ASP A 96 -29.48 9.80 2.34
C ASP A 96 -30.87 9.80 3.02
N GLU A 97 -31.83 10.48 2.43
CA GLU A 97 -33.20 10.62 2.94
C GLU A 97 -34.09 9.44 2.56
N VAL A 98 -33.67 8.59 1.64
CA VAL A 98 -34.45 7.45 1.16
C VAL A 98 -33.83 6.13 1.57
N PRO A 99 -34.62 5.08 1.79
CA PRO A 99 -34.13 3.75 2.01
C PRO A 99 -33.32 3.25 0.81
N GLN A 100 -32.22 2.55 1.07
CA GLN A 100 -31.35 1.97 0.04
C GLN A 100 -31.30 0.44 0.19
N ALA A 101 -31.55 -0.26 -0.90
CA ALA A 101 -31.40 -1.72 -0.90
C ALA A 101 -29.94 -2.10 -1.16
N PHE A 102 -29.44 -3.03 -0.35
CA PHE A 102 -28.13 -3.63 -0.51
C PHE A 102 -28.23 -5.12 -0.29
N GLY A 103 -28.13 -5.91 -1.36
CA GLY A 103 -28.37 -7.35 -1.32
C GLY A 103 -29.74 -7.67 -0.70
N PRO A 104 -29.79 -8.48 0.37
CA PRO A 104 -31.04 -8.83 1.04
C PRO A 104 -31.49 -7.78 2.06
N ALA A 105 -30.69 -6.75 2.33
CA ALA A 105 -30.94 -5.75 3.36
C ALA A 105 -31.52 -4.46 2.79
N LEU A 106 -32.43 -3.84 3.54
CA LEU A 106 -32.92 -2.49 3.31
C LEU A 106 -32.35 -1.59 4.38
N VAL A 107 -31.48 -0.66 4.00
CA VAL A 107 -30.81 0.28 4.91
C VAL A 107 -31.59 1.57 4.94
N MET A 108 -32.26 1.85 6.07
CA MET A 108 -33.08 3.05 6.25
C MET A 108 -32.21 4.31 6.38
N PRO A 109 -32.76 5.51 6.14
CA PRO A 109 -32.07 6.76 6.41
C PRO A 109 -31.45 6.81 7.80
N GLY A 110 -30.19 7.21 7.89
CA GLY A 110 -29.44 7.29 9.14
C GLY A 110 -28.95 5.96 9.70
N GLN A 111 -29.33 4.83 9.10
CA GLN A 111 -28.90 3.50 9.56
C GLN A 111 -27.59 3.05 8.90
N SER A 112 -26.94 2.11 9.58
CA SER A 112 -25.76 1.40 9.07
C SER A 112 -26.03 -0.09 8.99
N PHE A 113 -25.58 -0.72 7.93
CA PHE A 113 -25.64 -2.17 7.71
C PHE A 113 -24.22 -2.73 7.74
N ARG A 114 -24.02 -3.75 8.58
CA ARG A 114 -22.72 -4.40 8.79
C ARG A 114 -22.73 -5.80 8.19
N LEU A 115 -21.81 -6.06 7.24
CA LEU A 115 -21.70 -7.36 6.56
C LEU A 115 -20.28 -7.92 6.73
N PRO A 116 -20.07 -8.88 7.63
CA PRO A 116 -18.80 -9.57 7.77
C PRO A 116 -18.65 -10.65 6.71
N PHE A 117 -17.43 -10.82 6.19
CA PHE A 117 -17.06 -11.89 5.26
C PHE A 117 -16.14 -12.91 5.94
N ALA A 118 -16.50 -14.19 5.83
CA ALA A 118 -15.72 -15.27 6.41
C ALA A 118 -14.92 -16.06 5.37
N THR A 119 -15.17 -15.85 4.08
CA THR A 119 -14.56 -16.63 3.01
C THR A 119 -14.06 -15.71 1.90
N ALA A 120 -12.87 -16.00 1.40
CA ALA A 120 -12.31 -15.32 0.23
C ALA A 120 -13.11 -15.74 -1.02
N SER A 121 -13.78 -14.78 -1.66
CA SER A 121 -14.59 -14.99 -2.84
C SER A 121 -14.96 -13.66 -3.48
N THR A 122 -15.59 -13.74 -4.66
CA THR A 122 -16.22 -12.58 -5.30
C THR A 122 -17.71 -12.65 -5.07
N TYR A 123 -18.26 -11.60 -4.47
CA TYR A 123 -19.67 -11.46 -4.18
C TYR A 123 -20.26 -10.35 -5.04
N SER A 124 -21.48 -10.55 -5.55
CA SER A 124 -22.23 -9.53 -6.27
C SER A 124 -23.53 -9.27 -5.53
N PHE A 125 -23.79 -8.02 -5.22
CA PHE A 125 -24.98 -7.57 -4.51
C PHE A 125 -25.76 -6.59 -5.37
N ALA A 126 -27.08 -6.74 -5.41
CA ALA A 126 -27.93 -5.68 -5.91
C ALA A 126 -27.82 -4.46 -4.99
N CYS A 127 -27.60 -3.27 -5.56
CA CYS A 127 -27.42 -2.05 -4.78
C CYS A 127 -28.13 -0.89 -5.49
N THR A 128 -29.16 -0.33 -4.84
CA THR A 128 -29.90 0.82 -5.40
C THR A 128 -29.11 2.12 -5.36
N ALA A 129 -28.13 2.21 -4.48
CA ALA A 129 -27.23 3.37 -4.40
C ALA A 129 -26.20 3.40 -5.52
N HIS A 130 -25.96 2.26 -6.19
CA HIS A 130 -24.97 2.15 -7.27
C HIS A 130 -25.60 2.45 -8.64
N ALA A 131 -24.87 3.15 -9.52
CA ALA A 131 -25.36 3.56 -10.83
C ALA A 131 -25.73 2.38 -11.74
N SER A 132 -24.97 1.27 -11.67
CA SER A 132 -25.24 0.04 -12.43
C SER A 132 -26.30 -0.87 -11.79
N GLY A 133 -26.80 -0.54 -10.58
CA GLY A 133 -27.69 -1.38 -9.81
C GLY A 133 -27.01 -2.59 -9.14
N GLN A 134 -25.70 -2.77 -9.32
CA GLN A 134 -24.92 -3.88 -8.77
C GLN A 134 -23.61 -3.37 -8.18
N LEU A 135 -23.18 -3.99 -7.09
CA LEU A 135 -21.90 -3.74 -6.44
C LEU A 135 -21.15 -5.07 -6.32
N THR A 136 -19.91 -5.10 -6.78
CA THR A 136 -19.04 -6.27 -6.64
C THR A 136 -18.11 -6.10 -5.44
N VAL A 137 -18.08 -7.09 -4.55
CA VAL A 137 -17.16 -7.15 -3.41
C VAL A 137 -16.22 -8.33 -3.61
N ILE A 138 -14.94 -8.06 -3.75
CA ILE A 138 -13.89 -9.06 -3.87
C ILE A 138 -13.22 -9.19 -2.52
N VAL A 139 -13.36 -10.35 -1.90
CA VAL A 139 -12.70 -10.68 -0.63
C VAL A 139 -11.49 -11.55 -0.94
N GLU A 140 -10.32 -11.00 -0.71
CA GLU A 140 -9.03 -11.66 -0.94
C GLU A 140 -8.58 -12.39 0.33
N PRO A 141 -7.84 -13.52 0.23
CA PRO A 141 -7.26 -14.17 1.38
C PRO A 141 -6.20 -13.27 2.04
N ALA A 142 -5.96 -13.45 3.34
CA ALA A 142 -4.84 -12.81 4.00
C ALA A 142 -3.52 -13.18 3.31
N PRO A 143 -2.58 -12.23 3.13
CA PRO A 143 -1.31 -12.51 2.48
C PRO A 143 -0.53 -13.56 3.27
N ALA A 144 0.03 -14.55 2.57
CA ALA A 144 0.90 -15.55 3.17
C ALA A 144 2.19 -14.91 3.70
N ARG A 145 2.79 -15.51 4.74
CA ARG A 145 4.06 -15.01 5.31
C ARG A 145 5.16 -15.02 4.26
N GLY A 146 6.09 -14.09 4.37
CA GLY A 146 7.24 -13.99 3.47
C GLY A 146 7.07 -12.90 2.40
N TRP A 147 7.40 -13.21 1.16
CA TRP A 147 7.39 -12.25 0.05
C TRP A 147 6.02 -11.61 -0.20
N GLU A 148 4.95 -12.36 -0.07
CA GLU A 148 3.58 -11.85 -0.27
C GLU A 148 3.22 -10.77 0.77
N THR A 149 3.57 -10.99 2.03
CA THR A 149 3.41 -9.99 3.10
C THR A 149 4.17 -8.71 2.79
N LEU A 150 5.42 -8.82 2.34
CA LEU A 150 6.24 -7.67 2.00
C LEU A 150 5.63 -6.89 0.82
N ARG A 151 5.25 -7.60 -0.24
CA ARG A 151 4.61 -7.02 -1.42
C ARG A 151 3.29 -6.30 -1.04
N TRP A 152 2.48 -6.94 -0.23
CA TRP A 152 1.22 -6.37 0.24
C TRP A 152 1.44 -5.07 1.05
N ARG A 153 2.41 -5.06 1.96
CA ARG A 153 2.78 -3.86 2.73
C ARG A 153 3.23 -2.71 1.83
N LEU A 154 4.07 -3.00 0.85
CA LEU A 154 4.54 -1.98 -0.10
C LEU A 154 3.40 -1.40 -0.95
N LEU A 155 2.49 -2.24 -1.44
CA LEU A 155 1.32 -1.78 -2.21
C LEU A 155 0.39 -0.92 -1.36
N ARG A 156 0.17 -1.26 -0.10
CA ARG A 156 -0.65 -0.43 0.83
C ARG A 156 -0.02 0.93 1.09
N LEU A 157 1.29 1.00 1.27
CA LEU A 157 1.98 2.29 1.46
C LEU A 157 1.84 3.20 0.23
N SER A 158 1.88 2.65 -0.97
CA SER A 158 1.68 3.44 -2.20
C SER A 158 0.25 3.99 -2.29
N GLN A 159 -0.77 3.22 -1.93
CA GLN A 159 -2.17 3.64 -1.99
C GLN A 159 -2.48 4.78 -1.00
N THR A 160 -1.93 4.70 0.23
CA THR A 160 -2.12 5.78 1.23
C THR A 160 -1.43 7.08 0.85
N ALA A 161 -0.35 7.02 0.06
CA ALA A 161 0.34 8.21 -0.45
C ALA A 161 -0.52 8.97 -1.48
N TRP A 162 -1.24 8.26 -2.34
CA TRP A 162 -2.11 8.87 -3.36
C TRP A 162 -3.40 9.47 -2.79
N GLN A 163 -3.91 8.96 -1.67
CA GLN A 163 -5.12 9.49 -1.03
C GLN A 163 -4.88 10.78 -0.24
N ARG A 164 -3.62 11.14 0.01
CA ARG A 164 -3.23 12.35 0.74
C ARG A 164 -2.77 13.50 -0.16
N ALA A 165 -2.64 13.27 -1.45
CA ALA A 165 -2.26 14.25 -2.47
C ALA A 165 -3.50 14.79 -3.19
#